data_85896ca347501dfbec337ba49eaa70bf
#
_entry.id   85896ca347501dfbec337ba49eaa70bf
#
_cell.length_a   1.000
_cell.length_b   1.000
_cell.length_c   1.000
_cell.angle_alpha   90.00
_cell.angle_beta   90.00
_cell.angle_gamma   90.00
#
_symmetry.space_group_name_H-M   'P 1'
#
loop_
_entity.id
_entity.type
_entity.pdbx_description
1 polymer ?
#
loop_
_entity_poly.entity_id
_entity_poly.type
_entity_poly.pdbx_seq_one_letter_code
_entity_poly.pdbx_strand_id
1 'polypeptide(L)'
;MKQLIVGVGLLLAGSPAFASHLAAGPLASGKINGGPAQNHIACYIFNNGTKAVKLSAKSIAGNDGSNVLNDDRCGSKLNSGVGCVLFASSVSASQPYDCAVTASPSTDVRGSIESRSAAGAVLANQALR
;
A
#
# COMPACT_ATOMS: atom_id res chain seq x y z
N MET A 1 -38.95 -40.06 -34.45
CA MET A 1 -38.57 -38.67 -34.18
C MET A 1 -37.58 -38.68 -33.01
N LYS A 2 -36.29 -38.41 -33.29
CA LYS A 2 -35.24 -38.32 -32.25
C LYS A 2 -35.03 -36.86 -31.90
N GLN A 3 -35.36 -36.47 -30.68
CA GLN A 3 -35.04 -35.13 -30.17
C GLN A 3 -33.59 -35.10 -29.72
N LEU A 4 -32.82 -34.21 -30.33
CA LEU A 4 -31.47 -33.85 -29.89
C LEU A 4 -31.58 -32.81 -28.82
N ILE A 5 -31.18 -33.14 -27.59
CA ILE A 5 -31.01 -32.15 -26.49
C ILE A 5 -29.60 -31.57 -26.63
N VAL A 6 -29.53 -30.32 -27.07
CA VAL A 6 -28.27 -29.56 -27.07
C VAL A 6 -28.09 -28.96 -25.66
N GLY A 7 -27.19 -29.57 -24.92
CA GLY A 7 -26.76 -29.01 -23.61
C GLY A 7 -25.91 -27.74 -23.81
N VAL A 8 -26.45 -26.60 -23.43
CA VAL A 8 -25.67 -25.35 -23.37
C VAL A 8 -24.80 -25.41 -22.12
N GLY A 9 -23.52 -25.68 -22.29
CA GLY A 9 -22.52 -25.56 -21.22
C GLY A 9 -22.28 -24.11 -20.87
N LEU A 10 -22.69 -23.70 -19.68
CA LEU A 10 -22.41 -22.36 -19.13
C LEU A 10 -20.94 -22.33 -18.72
N LEU A 11 -20.09 -21.75 -19.55
CA LEU A 11 -18.70 -21.41 -19.20
C LEU A 11 -18.73 -20.26 -18.18
N LEU A 12 -18.58 -20.58 -16.91
CA LEU A 12 -18.27 -19.62 -15.87
C LEU A 12 -16.86 -19.09 -16.13
N ALA A 13 -16.76 -18.00 -16.87
CA ALA A 13 -15.53 -17.23 -16.98
C ALA A 13 -15.24 -16.62 -15.61
N GLY A 14 -14.35 -17.26 -14.84
CA GLY A 14 -13.80 -16.69 -13.63
C GLY A 14 -13.11 -15.38 -13.98
N SER A 15 -13.60 -14.28 -13.45
CA SER A 15 -12.94 -12.97 -13.62
C SER A 15 -11.51 -13.07 -13.07
N PRO A 16 -10.47 -12.70 -13.84
CA PRO A 16 -9.12 -12.67 -13.32
C PRO A 16 -9.09 -11.70 -12.13
N ALA A 17 -8.56 -12.15 -10.98
CA ALA A 17 -8.31 -11.29 -9.86
C ALA A 17 -7.18 -10.33 -10.23
N PHE A 18 -7.54 -9.12 -10.66
CA PHE A 18 -6.56 -8.09 -10.99
C PHE A 18 -5.79 -7.70 -9.73
N ALA A 19 -4.45 -7.68 -9.83
CA ALA A 19 -3.63 -7.01 -8.85
C ALA A 19 -3.95 -5.52 -8.92
N SER A 20 -4.28 -4.87 -7.80
CA SER A 20 -4.46 -3.44 -7.77
C SER A 20 -3.33 -2.76 -7.03
N HIS A 21 -3.02 -1.57 -7.53
CA HIS A 21 -2.05 -0.66 -6.97
C HIS A 21 -2.74 0.21 -5.93
N LEU A 22 -2.30 0.09 -4.69
CA LEU A 22 -2.74 0.94 -3.59
C LEU A 22 -1.69 2.03 -3.41
N ALA A 23 -2.11 3.28 -3.41
CA ALA A 23 -1.23 4.41 -3.23
C ALA A 23 -1.84 5.48 -2.34
N ALA A 24 -0.99 6.20 -1.62
CA ALA A 24 -1.35 7.40 -0.88
C ALA A 24 -0.24 8.43 -1.00
N GLY A 25 -0.61 9.66 -1.13
CA GLY A 25 0.31 10.77 -1.18
C GLY A 25 -0.07 11.80 -2.25
N PRO A 26 0.76 12.81 -2.48
CA PRO A 26 1.96 13.13 -1.68
C PRO A 26 1.61 13.66 -0.29
N LEU A 27 2.28 13.17 0.72
CA LEU A 27 2.17 13.64 2.08
C LEU A 27 3.43 14.45 2.45
N ALA A 28 3.25 15.71 2.76
CA ALA A 28 4.29 16.57 3.26
C ALA A 28 3.91 17.14 4.62
N SER A 29 4.81 17.06 5.57
CA SER A 29 4.73 17.75 6.85
C SER A 29 6.01 18.53 7.06
N GLY A 30 6.29 19.47 6.16
CA GLY A 30 7.45 20.34 6.29
C GLY A 30 7.31 21.31 7.48
N LYS A 31 8.39 22.02 7.80
CA LYS A 31 8.42 23.16 8.74
C LYS A 31 7.50 24.32 8.30
N ILE A 32 6.32 24.06 7.83
CA ILE A 32 5.33 25.11 7.60
C ILE A 32 4.83 25.48 8.98
N ASN A 33 5.20 26.67 9.47
CA ASN A 33 4.81 27.24 10.76
C ASN A 33 5.65 26.82 12.00
N GLY A 34 6.92 26.48 11.86
CA GLY A 34 7.81 26.28 13.02
C GLY A 34 7.62 24.98 13.79
N GLY A 35 6.81 24.05 13.26
CA GLY A 35 6.64 22.71 13.84
C GLY A 35 7.86 21.79 13.64
N PRO A 36 7.84 20.60 14.25
CA PRO A 36 8.90 19.62 14.08
C PRO A 36 8.98 19.17 12.62
N ALA A 37 10.21 19.04 12.10
CA ALA A 37 10.45 18.56 10.76
C ALA A 37 10.14 17.06 10.65
N GLN A 38 9.63 16.61 9.49
CA GLN A 38 9.54 15.19 9.18
C GLN A 38 10.93 14.58 9.11
N ASN A 39 11.05 13.36 9.54
CA ASN A 39 12.29 12.58 9.50
C ASN A 39 12.05 11.14 9.03
N HIS A 40 10.84 10.65 9.24
CA HIS A 40 10.44 9.28 8.89
C HIS A 40 9.14 9.27 8.12
N ILE A 41 9.02 8.33 7.19
CA ILE A 41 7.77 7.96 6.53
C ILE A 41 7.47 6.50 6.85
N ALA A 42 6.26 6.20 7.28
CA ALA A 42 5.77 4.86 7.55
C ALA A 42 4.53 4.57 6.70
N CYS A 43 4.54 3.45 5.98
CA CYS A 43 3.40 2.95 5.24
C CYS A 43 2.89 1.68 5.91
N TYR A 44 1.73 1.75 6.53
CA TYR A 44 1.08 0.60 7.14
C TYR A 44 0.18 -0.07 6.12
N ILE A 45 0.26 -1.39 6.05
CA ILE A 45 -0.54 -2.23 5.15
C ILE A 45 -1.17 -3.32 6.00
N PHE A 46 -2.47 -3.52 5.87
CA PHE A 46 -3.22 -4.50 6.63
C PHE A 46 -4.12 -5.34 5.71
N ASN A 47 -4.06 -6.66 5.85
CA ASN A 47 -4.94 -7.58 5.16
C ASN A 47 -6.15 -7.91 6.05
N ASN A 48 -7.27 -7.24 5.78
CA ASN A 48 -8.55 -7.47 6.48
C ASN A 48 -9.37 -8.62 5.86
N GLY A 49 -8.84 -9.29 4.85
CA GLY A 49 -9.50 -10.42 4.18
C GLY A 49 -9.31 -11.74 4.90
N THR A 50 -9.96 -12.77 4.38
CA THR A 50 -9.91 -14.13 4.93
C THR A 50 -8.81 -15.00 4.30
N LYS A 51 -8.14 -14.50 3.26
CA LYS A 51 -7.07 -15.20 2.54
C LYS A 51 -5.79 -14.37 2.53
N ALA A 52 -4.66 -15.05 2.39
CA ALA A 52 -3.38 -14.38 2.21
C ALA A 52 -3.35 -13.62 0.87
N VAL A 53 -2.68 -12.46 0.85
CA VAL A 53 -2.43 -11.67 -0.35
C VAL A 53 -0.93 -11.66 -0.67
N LYS A 54 -0.61 -11.61 -1.96
CA LYS A 54 0.74 -11.39 -2.45
C LYS A 54 0.99 -9.88 -2.53
N LEU A 55 2.12 -9.43 -2.01
CA LEU A 55 2.58 -8.05 -2.10
C LEU A 55 3.76 -7.93 -3.07
N SER A 56 3.76 -6.89 -3.89
CA SER A 56 4.83 -6.60 -4.84
C SER A 56 4.90 -5.09 -5.12
N ALA A 57 5.90 -4.66 -5.90
CA ALA A 57 6.08 -3.26 -6.33
C ALA A 57 5.95 -2.25 -5.18
N LYS A 58 6.58 -2.54 -4.06
CA LYS A 58 6.56 -1.70 -2.86
C LYS A 58 7.51 -0.53 -2.99
N SER A 59 7.04 0.68 -2.64
CA SER A 59 7.87 1.89 -2.66
C SER A 59 7.41 2.93 -1.65
N ILE A 60 8.35 3.71 -1.18
CA ILE A 60 8.14 5.04 -0.61
C ILE A 60 8.95 5.98 -1.49
N ALA A 61 8.27 6.84 -2.26
CA ALA A 61 8.93 7.67 -3.25
C ALA A 61 8.83 9.16 -2.92
N GLY A 62 9.92 9.88 -3.15
CA GLY A 62 9.93 11.33 -3.13
C GLY A 62 9.37 11.93 -4.43
N ASN A 63 9.11 13.22 -4.46
CA ASN A 63 8.58 13.91 -5.64
C ASN A 63 9.57 13.94 -6.83
N ASP A 64 10.83 13.61 -6.60
CA ASP A 64 11.86 13.41 -7.63
C ASP A 64 11.82 11.99 -8.24
N GLY A 65 10.90 11.14 -7.79
CA GLY A 65 10.76 9.76 -8.23
C GLY A 65 11.74 8.79 -7.57
N SER A 66 12.60 9.25 -6.66
CA SER A 66 13.53 8.38 -5.94
C SER A 66 12.78 7.48 -4.95
N ASN A 67 13.04 6.18 -4.98
CA ASN A 67 12.54 5.26 -3.96
C ASN A 67 13.46 5.31 -2.74
N VAL A 68 12.91 5.77 -1.60
CA VAL A 68 13.64 5.93 -0.34
C VAL A 68 13.31 4.83 0.69
N LEU A 69 12.52 3.84 0.30
CA LEU A 69 12.21 2.67 1.15
C LEU A 69 13.52 1.99 1.59
N ASN A 70 13.78 1.95 2.89
CA ASN A 70 15.00 1.36 3.44
C ASN A 70 14.76 0.26 4.49
N ASP A 71 13.51 0.04 4.92
CA ASP A 71 13.13 -1.07 5.79
C ASP A 71 11.76 -1.64 5.34
N ASP A 72 11.80 -2.82 4.72
CA ASP A 72 10.61 -3.57 4.27
C ASP A 72 10.29 -4.71 5.23
N ARG A 73 9.31 -4.50 6.11
CA ARG A 73 8.83 -5.52 7.05
C ARG A 73 7.58 -6.25 6.56
N CYS A 74 7.20 -6.07 5.30
CA CYS A 74 6.02 -6.70 4.73
C CYS A 74 6.32 -8.03 4.03
N GLY A 75 7.53 -8.20 3.49
CA GLY A 75 7.84 -9.37 2.67
C GLY A 75 6.97 -9.43 1.39
N SER A 76 6.86 -10.62 0.82
CA SER A 76 6.11 -10.85 -0.43
C SER A 76 4.68 -11.38 -0.22
N LYS A 77 4.31 -11.69 1.04
CA LYS A 77 3.01 -12.29 1.38
C LYS A 77 2.52 -11.74 2.71
N LEU A 78 1.26 -11.34 2.77
CA LEU A 78 0.59 -10.87 3.96
C LEU A 78 -0.60 -11.80 4.29
N ASN A 79 -0.53 -12.51 5.41
CA ASN A 79 -1.58 -13.42 5.82
C ASN A 79 -2.85 -12.67 6.26
N SER A 80 -3.98 -13.38 6.32
CA SER A 80 -5.25 -12.86 6.82
C SER A 80 -5.09 -12.30 8.24
N GLY A 81 -5.66 -11.13 8.50
CA GLY A 81 -5.64 -10.48 9.81
C GLY A 81 -4.28 -9.92 10.23
N VAL A 82 -3.29 -9.89 9.34
CA VAL A 82 -1.94 -9.42 9.65
C VAL A 82 -1.67 -8.06 9.02
N GLY A 83 -1.00 -7.19 9.77
CA GLY A 83 -0.46 -5.92 9.29
C GLY A 83 1.06 -5.96 9.15
N CYS A 84 1.58 -5.08 8.33
CA CYS A 84 3.02 -4.88 8.13
C CYS A 84 3.33 -3.40 7.87
N VAL A 85 4.59 -3.05 7.86
CA VAL A 85 5.04 -1.68 7.63
C VAL A 85 6.20 -1.63 6.64
N LEU A 86 6.12 -0.68 5.73
CA LEU A 86 7.25 -0.19 4.94
C LEU A 86 7.73 1.11 5.59
N PHE A 87 9.02 1.28 5.70
CA PHE A 87 9.58 2.40 6.44
C PHE A 87 10.73 3.06 5.69
N ALA A 88 10.76 4.39 5.75
CA ALA A 88 11.87 5.21 5.30
C ALA A 88 12.32 6.14 6.42
N SER A 89 13.60 6.09 6.77
CA SER A 89 14.22 6.96 7.76
C SER A 89 15.11 7.99 7.11
N SER A 90 15.38 9.08 7.84
CA SER A 90 16.25 10.18 7.39
C SER A 90 15.78 10.82 6.08
N VAL A 91 14.44 10.94 5.93
CA VAL A 91 13.85 11.59 4.76
C VAL A 91 14.01 13.12 4.82
N SER A 92 13.90 13.78 3.68
CA SER A 92 13.98 15.25 3.60
C SER A 92 12.83 15.90 4.38
N ALA A 93 13.15 16.91 5.16
CA ALA A 93 12.19 17.65 5.97
C ALA A 93 11.14 18.43 5.15
N SER A 94 11.44 18.75 3.88
CA SER A 94 10.64 19.64 3.03
C SER A 94 10.05 18.96 1.80
N GLN A 95 10.40 17.69 1.56
CA GLN A 95 9.94 16.96 0.38
C GLN A 95 8.68 16.16 0.70
N PRO A 96 7.65 16.18 -0.17
CA PRO A 96 6.52 15.27 -0.06
C PRO A 96 6.92 13.85 -0.47
N TYR A 97 6.25 12.87 0.14
CA TYR A 97 6.45 11.45 -0.13
C TYR A 97 5.12 10.76 -0.38
N ASP A 98 5.14 9.78 -1.24
CA ASP A 98 4.04 8.85 -1.48
C ASP A 98 4.43 7.42 -1.11
N CYS A 99 3.43 6.59 -0.86
CA CYS A 99 3.58 5.18 -0.59
C CYS A 99 2.76 4.39 -1.62
N ALA A 100 3.37 3.37 -2.19
CA ALA A 100 2.69 2.50 -3.13
C ALA A 100 3.00 1.03 -2.89
N VAL A 101 2.00 0.18 -3.07
CA VAL A 101 2.11 -1.27 -3.01
C VAL A 101 1.14 -1.92 -3.98
N THR A 102 1.57 -2.97 -4.65
CA THR A 102 0.68 -3.82 -5.44
C THR A 102 0.28 -5.04 -4.62
N ALA A 103 -1.01 -5.25 -4.43
CA ALA A 103 -1.58 -6.39 -3.72
C ALA A 103 -2.44 -7.26 -4.65
N SER A 104 -2.33 -8.58 -4.49
CA SER A 104 -3.12 -9.54 -5.28
C SER A 104 -3.59 -10.70 -4.40
N PRO A 105 -4.91 -10.90 -4.24
CA PRO A 105 -6.01 -9.98 -4.55
C PRO A 105 -5.97 -8.74 -3.62
N SER A 106 -6.54 -7.63 -4.06
CA SER A 106 -6.46 -6.35 -3.34
C SER A 106 -7.72 -5.94 -2.60
N THR A 107 -8.81 -6.68 -2.76
CA THR A 107 -10.15 -6.29 -2.31
C THR A 107 -10.25 -5.95 -0.82
N ASP A 108 -9.44 -6.62 0.00
CA ASP A 108 -9.49 -6.49 1.46
C ASP A 108 -8.22 -5.90 2.08
N VAL A 109 -7.32 -5.38 1.24
CA VAL A 109 -6.12 -4.69 1.71
C VAL A 109 -6.44 -3.23 2.00
N ARG A 110 -5.97 -2.75 3.14
CA ARG A 110 -6.10 -1.36 3.58
C ARG A 110 -4.74 -0.86 4.02
N GLY A 111 -4.57 0.43 4.05
CA GLY A 111 -3.33 1.00 4.54
C GLY A 111 -3.40 2.50 4.78
N SER A 112 -2.31 3.02 5.30
CA SER A 112 -2.09 4.44 5.50
C SER A 112 -0.62 4.79 5.38
N ILE A 113 -0.35 6.01 4.97
CA ILE A 113 0.97 6.64 5.06
C ILE A 113 0.97 7.63 6.22
N GLU A 114 2.05 7.65 6.97
CA GLU A 114 2.30 8.61 8.03
C GLU A 114 3.64 9.29 7.84
N SER A 115 3.68 10.59 8.04
CA SER A 115 4.90 11.36 8.23
C SER A 115 5.15 11.57 9.71
N ARG A 116 6.37 11.31 10.16
CA ARG A 116 6.76 11.37 11.57
C ARG A 116 8.00 12.22 11.79
N SER A 117 8.07 12.87 12.95
CA SER A 117 9.28 13.55 13.43
C SER A 117 10.38 12.56 13.84
N ALA A 118 11.59 13.05 14.08
CA ALA A 118 12.70 12.25 14.62
C ALA A 118 12.36 11.61 15.98
N ALA A 119 11.49 12.24 16.78
CA ALA A 119 11.00 11.71 18.04
C ALA A 119 9.85 10.71 17.89
N GLY A 120 9.41 10.40 16.66
CA GLY A 120 8.34 9.45 16.36
C GLY A 120 6.93 10.03 16.42
N ALA A 121 6.76 11.32 16.69
CA ALA A 121 5.44 11.95 16.67
C ALA A 121 4.85 11.96 15.25
N VAL A 122 3.59 11.58 15.10
CA VAL A 122 2.87 11.65 13.83
C VAL A 122 2.59 13.12 13.51
N LEU A 123 3.04 13.56 12.35
CA LEU A 123 2.88 14.94 11.86
C LEU A 123 1.74 15.05 10.86
N ALA A 124 1.56 14.03 10.04
CA ALA A 124 0.49 13.93 9.04
C ALA A 124 0.20 12.47 8.73
N ASN A 125 -1.01 12.17 8.30
CA ASN A 125 -1.40 10.85 7.82
C ASN A 125 -2.42 10.91 6.68
N GLN A 126 -2.47 9.86 5.86
CA GLN A 126 -3.43 9.70 4.78
C GLN A 126 -3.70 8.21 4.52
N ALA A 127 -4.95 7.85 4.22
CA ALA A 127 -5.29 6.48 3.84
C ALA A 127 -4.76 6.14 2.44
N LEU A 128 -4.29 4.89 2.25
CA LEU A 128 -4.03 4.31 0.93
C LEU A 128 -5.38 3.98 0.25
N ARG A 129 -5.46 4.24 -1.04
CA ARG A 129 -6.62 3.99 -1.90
C ARG A 129 -6.23 3.26 -3.16
#